data_6cf06902be4382003ab60dfde3bc472b
#
_entry.id   6cf06902be4382003ab60dfde3bc472b
#
_cell.length_a   1.000
_cell.length_b   1.000
_cell.length_c   1.000
_cell.angle_alpha   90.00
_cell.angle_beta   90.00
_cell.angle_gamma   90.00
#
_symmetry.space_group_name_H-M   'P 1'
#
loop_
_entity.id
_entity.type
_entity.pdbx_description
1 polymer ?
#
loop_
_entity_poly.entity_id
_entity_poly.type
_entity_poly.pdbx_seq_one_letter_code
_entity_poly.pdbx_strand_id
1 'polypeptide(L)'
;MKVTALIMAGKRSGVLDPLAANAGVAQKCVVPVRGVPMVERVVREVAGCDRIGEIRIVAHEPDEIEQLPTVAKLIAEGRLVMRPGAFNLVDSVFSGADDAQFPIMITTADNCLVTSDGYAEFIDKALAAEAGAAAALARKEDVRAADPEGQKKFYEFRDGGYSNCNTYWMGSREALSAAEIMRNGGQFVKFPKRIAQAFGIMNLIRFYFGWGTKEKIFEQVSKRFGFKMCPIVMSNGEFAIDVDNQRTFDVTERLLAKKEGAAA
;
A
#
# COMPACT_ATOMS: atom_id res chain seq x y z
N MET A 1 10.00 10.85 -15.95
CA MET A 1 8.53 10.76 -16.04
C MET A 1 7.98 10.89 -14.64
N LYS A 2 6.92 11.66 -14.43
CA LYS A 2 6.22 11.74 -13.15
C LYS A 2 4.96 10.86 -13.21
N VAL A 3 4.63 10.23 -12.08
CA VAL A 3 3.48 9.33 -11.95
C VAL A 3 2.40 9.93 -11.05
N THR A 4 1.17 9.46 -11.14
CA THR A 4 0.10 9.80 -10.21
C THR A 4 0.18 8.86 -8.99
N ALA A 5 0.08 9.40 -7.78
CA ALA A 5 -0.02 8.60 -6.56
C ALA A 5 -1.45 8.60 -6.03
N LEU A 6 -2.00 7.40 -5.75
CA LEU A 6 -3.26 7.22 -5.03
C LEU A 6 -2.96 6.81 -3.58
N ILE A 7 -3.47 7.58 -2.62
CA ILE A 7 -3.41 7.25 -1.19
C ILE A 7 -4.81 6.81 -0.75
N MET A 8 -4.93 5.53 -0.40
CA MET A 8 -6.19 4.95 0.04
C MET A 8 -6.42 5.25 1.52
N ALA A 9 -7.31 6.20 1.82
CA ALA A 9 -7.69 6.63 3.17
C ALA A 9 -9.14 6.24 3.52
N GLY A 10 -9.59 5.11 2.95
CA GLY A 10 -10.95 4.63 3.11
C GLY A 10 -11.24 4.11 4.53
N LYS A 11 -12.51 4.29 4.95
CA LYS A 11 -13.06 3.76 6.20
C LYS A 11 -13.77 2.42 5.93
N ARG A 12 -13.60 1.44 6.81
CA ARG A 12 -14.46 0.24 6.77
C ARG A 12 -15.85 0.63 7.24
N SER A 13 -16.87 0.32 6.46
CA SER A 13 -18.26 0.67 6.80
C SER A 13 -18.72 -0.02 8.10
N GLY A 14 -19.39 0.73 8.96
CA GLY A 14 -20.21 0.21 10.06
C GLY A 14 -19.57 0.02 11.42
N VAL A 15 -18.24 0.05 11.56
CA VAL A 15 -17.57 -0.12 12.86
C VAL A 15 -16.42 0.88 13.00
N LEU A 16 -16.39 1.62 14.10
CA LEU A 16 -15.27 2.48 14.44
C LEU A 16 -14.03 1.61 14.67
N ASP A 17 -12.93 1.96 14.01
CA ASP A 17 -11.66 1.27 14.17
C ASP A 17 -11.17 1.39 15.64
N PRO A 18 -10.69 0.31 16.28
CA PRO A 18 -10.24 0.36 17.67
C PRO A 18 -9.14 1.39 17.94
N LEU A 19 -8.21 1.61 16.99
CA LEU A 19 -7.18 2.64 17.13
C LEU A 19 -7.78 4.04 17.08
N ALA A 20 -8.76 4.27 16.19
CA ALA A 20 -9.48 5.54 16.13
C ALA A 20 -10.28 5.81 17.41
N ALA A 21 -10.97 4.79 17.93
CA ALA A 21 -11.69 4.88 19.20
C ALA A 21 -10.77 5.23 20.37
N ASN A 22 -9.62 4.56 20.48
CA ASN A 22 -8.64 4.82 21.53
C ASN A 22 -8.03 6.23 21.43
N ALA A 23 -7.85 6.74 20.21
CA ALA A 23 -7.32 8.07 19.95
C ALA A 23 -8.39 9.18 20.03
N GLY A 24 -9.68 8.84 20.17
CA GLY A 24 -10.78 9.80 20.19
C GLY A 24 -11.05 10.51 18.86
N VAL A 25 -10.72 9.85 17.74
CA VAL A 25 -10.90 10.38 16.39
C VAL A 25 -11.92 9.56 15.57
N ALA A 26 -12.50 10.16 14.53
CA ALA A 26 -13.55 9.52 13.73
C ALA A 26 -13.02 8.48 12.74
N GLN A 27 -11.77 8.63 12.30
CA GLN A 27 -11.19 7.83 11.21
C GLN A 27 -9.80 7.31 11.59
N LYS A 28 -9.49 6.05 11.21
CA LYS A 28 -8.18 5.44 11.45
C LYS A 28 -7.03 6.24 10.83
N CYS A 29 -7.21 6.76 9.63
CA CYS A 29 -6.14 7.46 8.89
C CYS A 29 -5.68 8.77 9.56
N VAL A 30 -6.47 9.35 10.46
CA VAL A 30 -6.09 10.56 11.23
C VAL A 30 -5.59 10.24 12.65
N VAL A 31 -5.50 8.98 13.05
CA VAL A 31 -4.87 8.59 14.32
C VAL A 31 -3.44 9.13 14.35
N PRO A 32 -3.04 9.87 15.39
CA PRO A 32 -1.69 10.41 15.48
C PRO A 32 -0.68 9.32 15.86
N VAL A 33 0.38 9.20 15.07
CA VAL A 33 1.58 8.42 15.37
C VAL A 33 2.71 9.41 15.60
N ARG A 34 3.34 9.38 16.77
CA ARG A 34 4.31 10.43 17.21
C ARG A 34 3.75 11.86 17.04
N GLY A 35 2.47 12.05 17.41
CA GLY A 35 1.80 13.35 17.34
C GLY A 35 1.44 13.84 15.94
N VAL A 36 1.69 13.08 14.89
CA VAL A 36 1.35 13.44 13.51
C VAL A 36 0.35 12.42 12.94
N PRO A 37 -0.81 12.85 12.38
CA PRO A 37 -1.77 11.95 11.76
C PRO A 37 -1.13 11.03 10.72
N MET A 38 -1.54 9.76 10.68
CA MET A 38 -0.95 8.76 9.76
C MET A 38 -0.99 9.22 8.31
N VAL A 39 -2.14 9.68 7.83
CA VAL A 39 -2.30 10.15 6.45
C VAL A 39 -1.39 11.35 6.14
N GLU A 40 -1.20 12.26 7.10
CA GLU A 40 -0.31 13.41 6.96
C GLU A 40 1.15 12.97 6.78
N ARG A 41 1.60 11.93 7.54
CA ARG A 41 2.93 11.33 7.37
C ARG A 41 3.10 10.74 5.97
N VAL A 42 2.13 9.94 5.53
CA VAL A 42 2.16 9.31 4.19
C VAL A 42 2.17 10.39 3.10
N VAL A 43 1.33 11.42 3.22
CA VAL A 43 1.28 12.51 2.24
C VAL A 43 2.62 13.26 2.16
N ARG A 44 3.29 13.52 3.28
CA ARG A 44 4.62 14.17 3.30
C ARG A 44 5.65 13.36 2.52
N GLU A 45 5.70 12.06 2.76
CA GLU A 45 6.65 11.17 2.07
C GLU A 45 6.32 11.03 0.58
N VAL A 46 5.04 10.88 0.23
CA VAL A 46 4.60 10.83 -1.17
C VAL A 46 4.90 12.15 -1.89
N ALA A 47 4.64 13.29 -1.25
CA ALA A 47 4.91 14.61 -1.83
C ALA A 47 6.40 14.93 -1.97
N GLY A 48 7.23 14.35 -1.10
CA GLY A 48 8.70 14.45 -1.15
C GLY A 48 9.36 13.60 -2.24
N CYS A 49 8.65 12.61 -2.79
CA CYS A 49 9.17 11.78 -3.86
C CYS A 49 9.18 12.54 -5.20
N ASP A 50 10.36 12.74 -5.79
CA ASP A 50 10.54 13.47 -7.05
C ASP A 50 9.96 12.76 -8.28
N ARG A 51 9.63 11.46 -8.16
CA ARG A 51 8.95 10.67 -9.20
C ARG A 51 7.45 10.94 -9.26
N ILE A 52 6.85 11.57 -8.23
CA ILE A 52 5.41 11.79 -8.12
C ILE A 52 5.06 13.22 -8.58
N GLY A 53 4.05 13.32 -9.44
CA GLY A 53 3.53 14.60 -9.93
C GLY A 53 2.24 14.98 -9.23
N GLU A 54 1.18 14.22 -9.48
CA GLU A 54 -0.15 14.40 -8.91
C GLU A 54 -0.36 13.43 -7.74
N ILE A 55 -1.02 13.91 -6.70
CA ILE A 55 -1.41 13.10 -5.54
C ILE A 55 -2.94 13.09 -5.46
N ARG A 56 -3.52 11.92 -5.22
CA ARG A 56 -4.95 11.73 -5.01
C ARG A 56 -5.18 11.01 -3.71
N ILE A 57 -5.97 11.58 -2.82
CA ILE A 57 -6.43 10.91 -1.60
C ILE A 57 -7.85 10.43 -1.83
N VAL A 58 -8.08 9.13 -1.63
CA VAL A 58 -9.40 8.51 -1.76
C VAL A 58 -9.97 8.29 -0.37
N ALA A 59 -10.99 9.07 0.00
CA ALA A 59 -11.58 9.06 1.34
C ALA A 59 -13.11 9.15 1.29
N HIS A 60 -13.78 8.59 2.33
CA HIS A 60 -15.23 8.72 2.48
C HIS A 60 -15.64 10.03 3.17
N GLU A 61 -14.82 10.49 4.10
CA GLU A 61 -15.03 11.70 4.89
C GLU A 61 -13.77 12.57 4.76
N PRO A 62 -13.69 13.47 3.74
CA PRO A 62 -12.47 14.19 3.41
C PRO A 62 -12.18 15.38 4.33
N ASP A 63 -13.20 15.97 4.98
CA ASP A 63 -13.12 17.29 5.62
C ASP A 63 -11.98 17.41 6.64
N GLU A 64 -11.80 16.40 7.49
CA GLU A 64 -10.73 16.39 8.49
C GLU A 64 -9.34 16.22 7.85
N ILE A 65 -9.26 15.48 6.75
CA ILE A 65 -8.01 15.24 6.01
C ILE A 65 -7.59 16.50 5.26
N GLU A 66 -8.52 17.22 4.65
CA GLU A 66 -8.27 18.45 3.88
C GLU A 66 -7.68 19.58 4.75
N GLN A 67 -8.00 19.58 6.05
CA GLN A 67 -7.51 20.58 7.00
C GLN A 67 -6.08 20.30 7.50
N LEU A 68 -5.51 19.14 7.21
CA LEU A 68 -4.14 18.81 7.59
C LEU A 68 -3.14 19.71 6.85
N PRO A 69 -2.10 20.21 7.54
CA PRO A 69 -1.24 21.29 6.99
C PRO A 69 -0.61 20.98 5.63
N THR A 70 -0.07 19.76 5.44
CA THR A 70 0.55 19.39 4.16
C THR A 70 -0.51 19.15 3.09
N VAL A 71 -1.65 18.55 3.45
CA VAL A 71 -2.77 18.31 2.52
C VAL A 71 -3.33 19.63 2.01
N ALA A 72 -3.70 20.56 2.92
CA ALA A 72 -4.22 21.86 2.57
C ALA A 72 -3.28 22.66 1.65
N LYS A 73 -1.96 22.63 1.98
CA LYS A 73 -0.93 23.26 1.15
C LYS A 73 -0.90 22.65 -0.26
N LEU A 74 -0.87 21.35 -0.39
CA LEU A 74 -0.79 20.66 -1.70
C LEU A 74 -2.07 20.84 -2.53
N ILE A 75 -3.24 20.94 -1.88
CA ILE A 75 -4.51 21.30 -2.56
C ILE A 75 -4.40 22.72 -3.12
N ALA A 76 -3.94 23.68 -2.32
CA ALA A 76 -3.76 25.07 -2.77
C ALA A 76 -2.74 25.20 -3.91
N GLU A 77 -1.73 24.36 -3.96
CA GLU A 77 -0.73 24.27 -5.04
C GLU A 77 -1.26 23.52 -6.29
N GLY A 78 -2.45 22.95 -6.26
CA GLY A 78 -3.01 22.13 -7.34
C GLY A 78 -2.27 20.79 -7.56
N ARG A 79 -1.50 20.33 -6.56
CA ARG A 79 -0.76 19.04 -6.59
C ARG A 79 -1.52 17.88 -5.98
N LEU A 80 -2.56 18.16 -5.17
CA LEU A 80 -3.35 17.16 -4.51
C LEU A 80 -4.84 17.36 -4.77
N VAL A 81 -5.53 16.27 -5.08
CA VAL A 81 -6.99 16.23 -5.31
C VAL A 81 -7.60 15.17 -4.41
N MET A 82 -8.72 15.53 -3.73
CA MET A 82 -9.53 14.57 -3.02
C MET A 82 -10.45 13.81 -3.97
N ARG A 83 -10.62 12.52 -3.75
CA ARG A 83 -11.50 11.64 -4.53
C ARG A 83 -12.45 10.90 -3.58
N PRO A 84 -13.70 10.70 -3.98
CA PRO A 84 -14.65 10.02 -3.12
C PRO A 84 -14.29 8.54 -2.95
N GLY A 85 -14.32 8.06 -1.71
CA GLY A 85 -14.29 6.63 -1.41
C GLY A 85 -15.59 5.95 -1.86
N ALA A 86 -15.49 4.69 -2.27
CA ALA A 86 -16.62 3.89 -2.69
C ALA A 86 -16.89 2.74 -1.71
N PHE A 87 -17.94 1.96 -1.94
CA PHE A 87 -18.41 0.92 -1.03
C PHE A 87 -17.32 -0.13 -0.67
N ASN A 88 -16.40 -0.40 -1.56
CA ASN A 88 -15.29 -1.33 -1.32
C ASN A 88 -13.97 -0.78 -1.86
N LEU A 89 -12.86 -1.44 -1.48
CA LEU A 89 -11.52 -1.01 -1.84
C LEU A 89 -11.30 -0.89 -3.35
N VAL A 90 -11.82 -1.84 -4.14
CA VAL A 90 -11.59 -1.86 -5.59
C VAL A 90 -12.34 -0.72 -6.26
N ASP A 91 -13.62 -0.51 -5.91
CA ASP A 91 -14.39 0.60 -6.45
C ASP A 91 -13.79 1.95 -6.03
N SER A 92 -13.19 2.04 -4.84
CA SER A 92 -12.42 3.20 -4.40
C SER A 92 -11.15 3.42 -5.24
N VAL A 93 -10.44 2.34 -5.62
CA VAL A 93 -9.30 2.44 -6.55
C VAL A 93 -9.75 2.94 -7.91
N PHE A 94 -10.85 2.43 -8.45
CA PHE A 94 -11.41 2.91 -9.73
C PHE A 94 -11.84 4.37 -9.66
N SER A 95 -12.51 4.78 -8.56
CA SER A 95 -12.88 6.18 -8.33
C SER A 95 -11.65 7.10 -8.26
N GLY A 96 -10.60 6.68 -7.54
CA GLY A 96 -9.35 7.43 -7.45
C GLY A 96 -8.58 7.52 -8.78
N ALA A 97 -8.68 6.47 -9.60
CA ALA A 97 -8.02 6.39 -10.90
C ALA A 97 -8.83 7.01 -12.04
N ASP A 98 -10.07 7.43 -11.79
CA ASP A 98 -10.87 8.09 -12.80
C ASP A 98 -10.19 9.38 -13.28
N ASP A 99 -10.11 9.60 -14.60
CA ASP A 99 -9.38 10.70 -15.25
C ASP A 99 -7.88 10.83 -14.89
N ALA A 100 -7.30 9.89 -14.13
CA ALA A 100 -5.87 9.93 -13.78
C ALA A 100 -4.97 9.65 -14.98
N GLN A 101 -3.80 10.29 -14.97
CA GLN A 101 -2.72 9.94 -15.89
C GLN A 101 -1.96 8.72 -15.38
N PHE A 102 -1.78 7.74 -16.26
CA PHE A 102 -0.98 6.55 -15.97
C PHE A 102 0.49 6.76 -16.32
N PRO A 103 1.39 6.09 -15.64
CA PRO A 103 1.16 5.06 -14.63
C PRO A 103 0.75 5.63 -13.26
N ILE A 104 0.12 4.76 -12.44
CA ILE A 104 -0.34 5.08 -11.09
C ILE A 104 0.40 4.22 -10.06
N MET A 105 0.89 4.84 -9.00
CA MET A 105 1.31 4.18 -7.77
C MET A 105 0.17 4.27 -6.74
N ILE A 106 -0.18 3.18 -6.10
CA ILE A 106 -1.21 3.11 -5.05
C ILE A 106 -0.53 2.76 -3.73
N THR A 107 -0.84 3.49 -2.67
CA THR A 107 -0.44 3.17 -1.30
C THR A 107 -1.60 3.38 -0.33
N THR A 108 -1.43 3.04 0.95
CA THR A 108 -2.47 3.20 1.98
C THR A 108 -2.07 4.24 3.02
N ALA A 109 -3.05 4.91 3.62
CA ALA A 109 -2.85 6.00 4.58
C ALA A 109 -2.24 5.56 5.92
N ASP A 110 -2.12 4.26 6.16
CA ASP A 110 -1.52 3.64 7.36
C ASP A 110 -0.09 3.12 7.12
N ASN A 111 0.48 3.35 5.95
CA ASN A 111 1.82 2.90 5.57
C ASN A 111 2.89 3.93 5.95
N CYS A 112 2.95 4.28 7.24
CA CYS A 112 3.69 5.42 7.79
C CYS A 112 5.22 5.29 7.75
N LEU A 113 5.76 4.12 7.46
CA LEU A 113 7.21 3.86 7.49
C LEU A 113 7.87 3.90 6.11
N VAL A 114 7.08 3.96 5.04
CA VAL A 114 7.61 4.13 3.67
C VAL A 114 8.08 5.57 3.49
N THR A 115 9.31 5.72 3.06
CA THR A 115 9.95 7.02 2.84
C THR A 115 9.80 7.47 1.39
N SER A 116 10.09 8.75 1.12
CA SER A 116 10.15 9.31 -0.23
C SER A 116 11.09 8.51 -1.14
N ASP A 117 12.27 8.13 -0.64
CA ASP A 117 13.23 7.29 -1.35
C ASP A 117 12.68 5.87 -1.58
N GLY A 118 11.90 5.33 -0.63
CA GLY A 118 11.23 4.03 -0.79
C GLY A 118 10.19 4.07 -1.90
N TYR A 119 9.42 5.12 -2.02
CA TYR A 119 8.49 5.29 -3.14
C TYR A 119 9.25 5.46 -4.47
N ALA A 120 10.35 6.21 -4.48
CA ALA A 120 11.20 6.34 -5.67
C ALA A 120 11.80 4.99 -6.09
N GLU A 121 12.33 4.22 -5.13
CA GLU A 121 12.85 2.87 -5.37
C GLU A 121 11.79 1.96 -6.02
N PHE A 122 10.57 1.97 -5.48
CA PHE A 122 9.49 1.16 -6.02
C PHE A 122 9.13 1.54 -7.46
N ILE A 123 8.95 2.85 -7.70
CA ILE A 123 8.61 3.39 -9.03
C ILE A 123 9.70 3.06 -10.04
N ASP A 124 10.97 3.32 -9.71
CA ASP A 124 12.09 3.07 -10.61
C ASP A 124 12.23 1.58 -10.95
N LYS A 125 12.06 0.68 -9.96
CA LYS A 125 12.05 -0.77 -10.19
C LYS A 125 10.86 -1.24 -11.04
N ALA A 126 9.66 -0.67 -10.83
CA ALA A 126 8.49 -1.01 -11.62
C ALA A 126 8.63 -0.58 -13.09
N LEU A 127 9.21 0.60 -13.32
CA LEU A 127 9.54 1.11 -14.66
C LEU A 127 10.62 0.26 -15.34
N ALA A 128 11.72 -0.03 -14.64
CA ALA A 128 12.81 -0.86 -15.17
C ALA A 128 12.36 -2.28 -15.50
N ALA A 129 11.37 -2.80 -14.75
CA ALA A 129 10.76 -4.09 -15.03
C ALA A 129 9.73 -4.05 -16.17
N GLU A 130 9.41 -2.88 -16.74
CA GLU A 130 8.30 -2.71 -17.71
C GLU A 130 7.00 -3.36 -17.20
N ALA A 131 6.69 -3.13 -15.91
CA ALA A 131 5.58 -3.79 -15.28
C ALA A 131 4.24 -3.18 -15.74
N GLY A 132 3.34 -4.03 -16.22
CA GLY A 132 1.93 -3.66 -16.39
C GLY A 132 1.25 -3.46 -15.03
N ALA A 133 1.50 -4.36 -14.07
CA ALA A 133 1.17 -4.15 -12.67
C ALA A 133 2.29 -4.71 -11.78
N ALA A 134 2.46 -4.16 -10.56
CA ALA A 134 3.40 -4.70 -9.58
C ALA A 134 2.90 -4.55 -8.15
N ALA A 135 3.46 -5.38 -7.27
CA ALA A 135 3.28 -5.28 -5.83
C ALA A 135 4.63 -5.18 -5.13
N ALA A 136 4.77 -4.24 -4.20
CA ALA A 136 5.94 -4.12 -3.36
C ALA A 136 5.92 -5.20 -2.27
N LEU A 137 7.04 -5.91 -2.13
CA LEU A 137 7.25 -6.97 -1.15
C LEU A 137 8.52 -6.69 -0.35
N ALA A 138 8.52 -7.01 0.94
CA ALA A 138 9.75 -7.03 1.74
C ALA A 138 10.07 -8.47 2.18
N ARG A 139 11.35 -8.80 2.27
CA ARG A 139 11.79 -10.13 2.74
C ARG A 139 11.49 -10.27 4.22
N LYS A 140 11.13 -11.47 4.62
CA LYS A 140 10.83 -11.84 6.01
C LYS A 140 11.99 -11.53 6.96
N GLU A 141 13.21 -11.82 6.53
CA GLU A 141 14.42 -11.52 7.28
C GLU A 141 14.59 -10.02 7.52
N ASP A 142 14.35 -9.18 6.48
CA ASP A 142 14.50 -7.72 6.58
C ASP A 142 13.41 -7.11 7.47
N VAL A 143 12.17 -7.61 7.37
CA VAL A 143 11.05 -7.18 8.24
C VAL A 143 11.34 -7.52 9.69
N ARG A 144 11.85 -8.73 9.97
CA ARG A 144 12.19 -9.16 11.33
C ARG A 144 13.42 -8.43 11.89
N ALA A 145 14.36 -8.08 11.03
CA ALA A 145 15.52 -7.27 11.42
C ALA A 145 15.11 -5.82 11.78
N ALA A 146 14.10 -5.28 11.10
CA ALA A 146 13.53 -3.97 11.44
C ALA A 146 12.85 -3.99 12.81
N ASP A 147 11.90 -4.92 13.01
CA ASP A 147 11.28 -5.20 14.31
C ASP A 147 10.65 -6.61 14.30
N PRO A 148 11.00 -7.50 15.27
CA PRO A 148 10.46 -8.85 15.35
C PRO A 148 8.93 -8.90 15.50
N GLU A 149 8.32 -7.85 16.07
CA GLU A 149 6.89 -7.72 16.25
C GLU A 149 6.20 -7.01 15.06
N GLY A 150 6.96 -6.54 14.06
CA GLY A 150 6.45 -5.79 12.92
C GLY A 150 5.40 -6.54 12.12
N GLN A 151 5.71 -7.75 11.69
CA GLN A 151 4.78 -8.63 10.99
C GLN A 151 4.83 -10.07 11.51
N LYS A 152 3.64 -10.70 11.62
CA LYS A 152 3.50 -12.10 12.07
C LYS A 152 3.20 -13.08 10.94
N LYS A 153 2.68 -12.61 9.81
CA LYS A 153 2.26 -13.43 8.67
C LYS A 153 3.10 -13.08 7.45
N PHE A 154 3.63 -14.12 6.81
CA PHE A 154 4.42 -14.01 5.60
C PHE A 154 3.86 -14.95 4.54
N TYR A 155 3.98 -14.54 3.29
CA TYR A 155 3.75 -15.40 2.12
C TYR A 155 5.02 -16.22 1.92
N GLU A 156 4.93 -17.53 2.09
CA GLU A 156 6.07 -18.43 1.94
C GLU A 156 6.15 -18.91 0.48
N PHE A 157 7.25 -18.60 -0.18
CA PHE A 157 7.61 -19.08 -1.51
C PHE A 157 8.84 -19.98 -1.39
N ARG A 158 9.18 -20.71 -2.47
CA ARG A 158 10.38 -21.57 -2.50
C ARG A 158 11.68 -20.76 -2.29
N ASP A 159 11.69 -19.51 -2.66
CA ASP A 159 12.82 -18.58 -2.57
C ASP A 159 12.80 -17.68 -1.33
N GLY A 160 11.92 -17.96 -0.37
CA GLY A 160 11.85 -17.25 0.92
C GLY A 160 10.45 -16.78 1.32
N GLY A 161 10.37 -16.21 2.51
CA GLY A 161 9.17 -15.56 3.01
C GLY A 161 9.13 -14.08 2.63
N TYR A 162 7.93 -13.57 2.35
CA TYR A 162 7.73 -12.16 1.97
C TYR A 162 6.48 -11.58 2.63
N SER A 163 6.50 -10.29 2.91
CA SER A 163 5.34 -9.51 3.34
C SER A 163 5.01 -8.44 2.31
N ASN A 164 3.73 -8.12 2.17
CA ASN A 164 3.25 -7.04 1.31
C ASN A 164 3.57 -5.68 1.96
N CYS A 165 4.02 -4.71 1.15
CA CYS A 165 4.28 -3.34 1.59
C CYS A 165 3.10 -2.38 1.30
N ASN A 166 1.92 -2.90 0.98
CA ASN A 166 0.73 -2.10 0.64
C ASN A 166 0.99 -0.97 -0.38
N THR A 167 1.96 -1.22 -1.28
CA THR A 167 2.31 -0.32 -2.37
C THR A 167 2.22 -1.10 -3.68
N TYR A 168 1.47 -0.55 -4.65
CA TYR A 168 1.13 -1.22 -5.89
C TYR A 168 1.34 -0.30 -7.08
N TRP A 169 1.60 -0.88 -8.24
CA TRP A 169 1.78 -0.20 -9.51
C TRP A 169 0.73 -0.63 -10.52
N MET A 170 0.18 0.34 -11.23
CA MET A 170 -0.71 0.15 -12.37
C MET A 170 -0.14 0.94 -13.54
N GLY A 171 0.48 0.25 -14.49
CA GLY A 171 1.16 0.86 -15.65
C GLY A 171 0.19 1.46 -16.66
N SER A 172 -1.05 0.98 -16.70
CA SER A 172 -2.08 1.45 -17.63
C SER A 172 -3.48 1.31 -17.01
N ARG A 173 -4.49 1.85 -17.68
CA ARG A 173 -5.90 1.72 -17.27
C ARG A 173 -6.36 0.25 -17.29
N GLU A 174 -5.90 -0.53 -18.26
CA GLU A 174 -6.22 -1.96 -18.35
C GLU A 174 -5.67 -2.74 -17.14
N ALA A 175 -4.50 -2.31 -16.64
CA ALA A 175 -3.88 -2.92 -15.46
C ALA A 175 -4.70 -2.75 -14.17
N LEU A 176 -5.64 -1.81 -14.11
CA LEU A 176 -6.58 -1.69 -12.98
C LEU A 176 -7.42 -2.95 -12.79
N SER A 177 -7.60 -3.78 -13.82
CA SER A 177 -8.26 -5.08 -13.69
C SER A 177 -7.55 -6.00 -12.67
N ALA A 178 -6.26 -5.82 -12.41
CA ALA A 178 -5.55 -6.52 -11.34
C ALA A 178 -6.10 -6.20 -9.94
N ALA A 179 -6.66 -5.00 -9.73
CA ALA A 179 -7.25 -4.62 -8.46
C ALA A 179 -8.49 -5.46 -8.12
N GLU A 180 -9.17 -6.05 -9.14
CA GLU A 180 -10.33 -6.94 -8.94
C GLU A 180 -10.02 -8.14 -8.04
N ILE A 181 -8.76 -8.57 -7.99
CA ILE A 181 -8.27 -9.60 -7.06
C ILE A 181 -8.60 -9.22 -5.60
N MET A 182 -8.63 -7.93 -5.30
CA MET A 182 -8.84 -7.39 -3.94
C MET A 182 -10.30 -7.00 -3.65
N ARG A 183 -11.25 -7.18 -4.59
CA ARG A 183 -12.66 -6.70 -4.48
C ARG A 183 -13.36 -7.12 -3.17
N ASN A 184 -12.97 -8.21 -2.62
CA ASN A 184 -13.58 -8.76 -1.42
C ASN A 184 -12.67 -8.65 -0.16
N GLY A 185 -11.71 -7.74 -0.18
CA GLY A 185 -10.79 -7.45 0.93
C GLY A 185 -9.41 -8.08 0.73
N GLY A 186 -8.36 -7.34 1.08
CA GLY A 186 -6.96 -7.68 0.87
C GLY A 186 -6.39 -8.86 1.66
N GLN A 187 -7.20 -9.56 2.46
CA GLN A 187 -6.73 -10.71 3.24
C GLN A 187 -6.88 -12.02 2.44
N PHE A 188 -6.02 -12.20 1.43
CA PHE A 188 -6.02 -13.40 0.57
C PHE A 188 -5.97 -14.71 1.36
N VAL A 189 -5.20 -14.76 2.46
CA VAL A 189 -5.01 -15.99 3.26
C VAL A 189 -6.31 -16.49 3.90
N LYS A 190 -7.29 -15.62 4.13
CA LYS A 190 -8.57 -16.01 4.75
C LYS A 190 -9.61 -16.61 3.78
N PHE A 191 -9.40 -16.43 2.47
CA PHE A 191 -10.40 -16.83 1.46
C PHE A 191 -9.81 -17.63 0.29
N PRO A 192 -9.43 -18.91 0.51
CA PRO A 192 -8.77 -19.73 -0.51
C PRO A 192 -9.57 -19.89 -1.82
N LYS A 193 -10.91 -19.87 -1.76
CA LYS A 193 -11.76 -19.92 -2.96
C LYS A 193 -11.54 -18.72 -3.90
N ARG A 194 -11.21 -17.55 -3.37
CA ARG A 194 -10.98 -16.32 -4.15
C ARG A 194 -9.62 -16.31 -4.80
N ILE A 195 -8.60 -16.82 -4.11
CA ILE A 195 -7.29 -17.05 -4.70
C ILE A 195 -7.43 -18.04 -5.86
N ALA A 196 -8.21 -19.10 -5.68
CA ALA A 196 -8.50 -20.07 -6.74
C ALA A 196 -9.20 -19.43 -7.95
N GLN A 197 -10.11 -18.49 -7.75
CA GLN A 197 -10.78 -17.76 -8.83
C GLN A 197 -9.84 -16.76 -9.52
N ALA A 198 -9.02 -16.02 -8.75
CA ALA A 198 -8.10 -15.02 -9.28
C ALA A 198 -6.85 -15.65 -9.91
N PHE A 199 -6.28 -16.65 -9.28
CA PHE A 199 -4.99 -17.24 -9.67
C PHE A 199 -5.11 -18.62 -10.34
N GLY A 200 -6.27 -19.27 -10.24
CA GLY A 200 -6.47 -20.67 -10.66
C GLY A 200 -6.13 -21.67 -9.55
N ILE A 201 -6.87 -22.80 -9.51
CA ILE A 201 -6.75 -23.81 -8.43
C ILE A 201 -5.32 -24.36 -8.32
N MET A 202 -4.64 -24.63 -9.44
CA MET A 202 -3.28 -25.15 -9.45
C MET A 202 -2.26 -24.14 -8.86
N ASN A 203 -2.44 -22.86 -9.12
CA ASN A 203 -1.59 -21.80 -8.58
C ASN A 203 -1.88 -21.58 -7.08
N LEU A 204 -3.13 -21.77 -6.66
CA LEU A 204 -3.48 -21.78 -5.23
C LEU A 204 -2.76 -22.93 -4.49
N ILE A 205 -2.78 -24.14 -5.05
CA ILE A 205 -2.08 -25.30 -4.48
C ILE A 205 -0.58 -25.00 -4.39
N ARG A 206 0.04 -24.51 -5.45
CA ARG A 206 1.46 -24.13 -5.46
C ARG A 206 1.78 -23.05 -4.44
N PHE A 207 0.92 -22.05 -4.32
CA PHE A 207 1.07 -20.98 -3.32
C PHE A 207 0.94 -21.51 -1.90
N TYR A 208 -0.07 -22.36 -1.63
CA TYR A 208 -0.30 -22.92 -0.29
C TYR A 208 0.84 -23.84 0.18
N PHE A 209 1.42 -24.61 -0.73
CA PHE A 209 2.53 -25.53 -0.44
C PHE A 209 3.92 -24.90 -0.67
N GLY A 210 4.00 -23.61 -1.02
CA GLY A 210 5.26 -22.94 -1.31
C GLY A 210 5.97 -23.50 -2.57
N TRP A 211 5.21 -24.09 -3.52
CA TRP A 211 5.75 -24.72 -4.72
C TRP A 211 5.95 -23.72 -5.85
N GLY A 212 7.01 -22.97 -5.79
CA GLY A 212 7.40 -22.02 -6.82
C GLY A 212 8.04 -20.78 -6.21
N THR A 213 8.89 -20.13 -6.98
CA THR A 213 9.42 -18.83 -6.63
C THR A 213 8.34 -17.77 -6.84
N LYS A 214 8.47 -16.62 -6.18
CA LYS A 214 7.54 -15.50 -6.39
C LYS A 214 7.46 -15.10 -7.86
N GLU A 215 8.59 -15.10 -8.59
CA GLU A 215 8.61 -14.76 -10.02
C GLU A 215 7.73 -15.69 -10.84
N LYS A 216 7.82 -17.03 -10.61
CA LYS A 216 6.99 -18.00 -11.33
C LYS A 216 5.51 -17.83 -11.06
N ILE A 217 5.14 -17.50 -9.82
CA ILE A 217 3.74 -17.26 -9.47
C ILE A 217 3.24 -15.99 -10.15
N PHE A 218 4.01 -14.91 -10.11
CA PHE A 218 3.64 -13.66 -10.80
C PHE A 218 3.60 -13.82 -12.32
N GLU A 219 4.49 -14.62 -12.93
CA GLU A 219 4.44 -14.97 -14.36
C GLU A 219 3.12 -15.68 -14.72
N GLN A 220 2.65 -16.61 -13.91
CA GLN A 220 1.40 -17.31 -14.16
C GLN A 220 0.19 -16.39 -14.02
N VAL A 221 0.23 -15.49 -13.05
CA VAL A 221 -0.79 -14.45 -12.88
C VAL A 221 -0.77 -13.50 -14.08
N SER A 222 0.40 -13.11 -14.56
CA SER A 222 0.57 -12.29 -15.78
C SER A 222 -0.14 -12.90 -16.99
N LYS A 223 0.03 -14.22 -17.23
CA LYS A 223 -0.63 -14.92 -18.32
C LYS A 223 -2.16 -14.86 -18.24
N ARG A 224 -2.71 -14.81 -17.03
CA ARG A 224 -4.15 -14.73 -16.81
C ARG A 224 -4.72 -13.34 -17.07
N PHE A 225 -3.97 -12.30 -16.71
CA PHE A 225 -4.41 -10.91 -16.88
C PHE A 225 -4.04 -10.31 -18.24
N GLY A 226 -3.16 -10.97 -19.01
CA GLY A 226 -2.74 -10.51 -20.32
C GLY A 226 -1.69 -9.40 -20.32
N PHE A 227 -1.14 -9.06 -19.15
CA PHE A 227 -0.05 -8.09 -18.97
C PHE A 227 0.94 -8.54 -17.91
N LYS A 228 2.17 -7.99 -17.97
CA LYS A 228 3.26 -8.37 -17.07
C LYS A 228 2.99 -7.88 -15.64
N MET A 229 2.91 -8.82 -14.71
CA MET A 229 2.82 -8.55 -13.27
C MET A 229 4.15 -8.91 -12.59
N CYS A 230 4.68 -8.00 -11.76
CA CYS A 230 5.99 -8.15 -11.15
C CYS A 230 5.94 -8.08 -9.62
N PRO A 231 6.62 -8.97 -8.90
CA PRO A 231 6.95 -8.76 -7.50
C PRO A 231 8.17 -7.82 -7.43
N ILE A 232 8.03 -6.68 -6.76
CA ILE A 232 9.14 -5.74 -6.54
C ILE A 232 9.62 -5.90 -5.10
N VAL A 233 10.82 -6.45 -4.92
CA VAL A 233 11.41 -6.61 -3.59
C VAL A 233 12.07 -5.29 -3.17
N MET A 234 11.59 -4.75 -2.04
CA MET A 234 12.06 -3.50 -1.45
C MET A 234 13.32 -3.75 -0.62
N SER A 235 14.18 -2.73 -0.56
CA SER A 235 15.45 -2.79 0.19
C SER A 235 15.29 -2.68 1.71
N ASN A 236 14.13 -2.14 2.19
CA ASN A 236 13.88 -1.90 3.61
C ASN A 236 12.65 -2.68 4.10
N GLY A 237 12.84 -3.53 5.11
CA GLY A 237 11.77 -4.34 5.71
C GLY A 237 10.71 -3.54 6.46
N GLU A 238 11.01 -2.34 6.93
CA GLU A 238 10.06 -1.47 7.60
C GLU A 238 8.85 -1.13 6.71
N PHE A 239 9.04 -1.09 5.39
CA PHE A 239 8.00 -0.74 4.43
C PHE A 239 6.82 -1.73 4.40
N ALA A 240 7.00 -2.92 4.97
CA ALA A 240 5.94 -3.91 5.11
C ALA A 240 5.22 -3.84 6.48
N ILE A 241 5.52 -2.84 7.30
CA ILE A 241 4.90 -2.67 8.62
C ILE A 241 3.90 -1.53 8.54
N ASP A 242 2.64 -1.88 8.34
CA ASP A 242 1.50 -0.97 8.33
C ASP A 242 0.79 -0.93 9.69
N VAL A 243 0.13 0.16 10.01
CA VAL A 243 -0.55 0.37 11.29
C VAL A 243 -1.96 -0.23 11.25
N ASP A 244 -2.09 -1.54 11.42
CA ASP A 244 -3.37 -2.26 11.36
C ASP A 244 -4.03 -2.48 12.72
N ASN A 245 -3.25 -2.45 13.82
CA ASN A 245 -3.70 -2.74 15.17
C ASN A 245 -2.72 -2.16 16.20
N GLN A 246 -3.05 -2.25 17.50
CA GLN A 246 -2.23 -1.68 18.58
C GLN A 246 -0.77 -2.14 18.52
N ARG A 247 -0.51 -3.43 18.26
CA ARG A 247 0.86 -3.96 18.16
C ARG A 247 1.67 -3.26 17.06
N THR A 248 1.13 -3.16 15.85
CA THR A 248 1.83 -2.49 14.74
C THR A 248 1.87 -0.97 14.91
N PHE A 249 0.90 -0.38 15.62
CA PHE A 249 0.97 1.01 16.08
C PHE A 249 2.19 1.23 16.98
N ASP A 250 2.35 0.41 18.04
CA ASP A 250 3.46 0.52 18.98
C ASP A 250 4.82 0.29 18.31
N VAL A 251 4.89 -0.64 17.34
CA VAL A 251 6.09 -0.88 16.51
C VAL A 251 6.43 0.37 15.70
N THR A 252 5.43 0.94 15.03
CA THR A 252 5.62 2.15 14.19
C THR A 252 6.07 3.34 15.04
N GLU A 253 5.48 3.53 16.22
CA GLU A 253 5.90 4.55 17.20
C GLU A 253 7.39 4.40 17.57
N ARG A 254 7.84 3.17 17.89
CA ARG A 254 9.26 2.89 18.23
C ARG A 254 10.21 3.15 17.07
N LEU A 255 9.86 2.69 15.87
CA LEU A 255 10.71 2.85 14.67
C LEU A 255 10.85 4.32 14.28
N LEU A 256 9.75 5.08 14.33
CA LEU A 256 9.79 6.51 14.06
C LEU A 256 10.57 7.27 15.14
N ALA A 257 10.40 6.92 16.43
CA ALA A 257 11.18 7.53 17.51
C ALA A 257 12.69 7.32 17.33
N LYS A 258 13.09 6.11 16.89
CA LYS A 258 14.50 5.81 16.61
C LYS A 258 15.04 6.65 15.44
N LYS A 259 14.24 6.85 14.38
CA LYS A 259 14.64 7.69 13.23
C LYS A 259 14.75 9.17 13.62
N GLU A 260 13.77 9.70 14.35
CA GLU A 260 13.76 11.08 14.81
C GLU A 260 14.89 11.36 15.81
N GLY A 261 15.20 10.43 16.72
CA GLY A 261 16.33 10.53 17.64
C GLY A 261 17.71 10.37 16.99
N ALA A 262 17.81 9.72 15.81
CA ALA A 262 19.06 9.62 15.06
C ALA A 262 19.29 10.86 14.15
N ALA A 263 18.27 11.67 13.91
CA ALA A 263 18.33 12.89 13.10
C ALA A 263 18.57 14.16 13.95
N ALA A 264 18.52 14.05 15.29
CA ALA A 264 18.78 15.13 16.25
C ALA A 264 20.23 15.09 16.73
#